data_174588fcad3fd10faf7ff0a7f03a32fa
#
_entry.id   174588fcad3fd10faf7ff0a7f03a32fa
#
_cell.length_a   1.000
_cell.length_b   1.000
_cell.length_c   1.000
_cell.angle_alpha   90.00
_cell.angle_beta   90.00
_cell.angle_gamma   90.00
#
_symmetry.space_group_name_H-M   'P 1'
#
loop_
_entity.id
_entity.type
_entity.pdbx_description
1 polymer ?
#
loop_
_entity_poly.entity_id
_entity_poly.type
_entity_poly.pdbx_seq_one_letter_code
_entity_poly.pdbx_strand_id
1 'polypeptide(L)'
;YGRNYLFKKPTITAMSIYEFEGIKPVVDPTAFIHPTAVLIGDVIVGPQCFVGPCAVMRGDIGRLILGRGSNLQDTCVVHSYPGDDTIVEENGHIGHGAVLHGCIIKKNALVGMNAVVMDNAVIGENSFVAAMAFVKAGMQVPSNVVVAGCPAKVIKELSEQEIMWKGNGTRTYQYLADRHNETSQECEPLTEIEADRKRVPH
;
A
#
# COMPACT_ATOMS: atom_id res chain seq x y z
N TYR A 1 40.09 9.87 31.16
CA TYR A 1 40.11 9.44 29.79
C TYR A 1 38.66 9.47 29.25
N GLY A 2 38.23 10.64 28.71
CA GLY A 2 36.92 10.79 28.06
C GLY A 2 37.04 10.33 26.60
N ARG A 3 36.40 9.24 26.23
CA ARG A 3 36.16 8.90 24.84
C ARG A 3 34.96 9.70 24.32
N ASN A 4 35.20 10.74 23.52
CA ASN A 4 34.20 11.38 22.70
C ASN A 4 33.73 10.37 21.64
N TYR A 5 32.62 9.71 21.87
CA TYR A 5 31.92 9.00 20.82
C TYR A 5 31.23 10.04 19.92
N LEU A 6 31.89 10.41 18.84
CA LEU A 6 31.25 11.09 17.72
C LEU A 6 30.26 10.09 17.07
N PHE A 7 29.01 10.15 17.50
CA PHE A 7 27.95 9.52 16.72
C PHE A 7 27.91 10.21 15.36
N LYS A 8 28.42 9.52 14.33
CA LYS A 8 28.12 9.91 12.94
C LYS A 8 26.60 9.89 12.81
N LYS A 9 25.98 11.05 12.52
CA LYS A 9 24.58 11.10 12.11
C LYS A 9 24.41 10.08 10.98
N PRO A 10 23.42 9.17 11.04
CA PRO A 10 23.16 8.31 9.91
C PRO A 10 22.82 9.22 8.72
N THR A 11 23.53 9.05 7.64
CA THR A 11 23.17 9.67 6.35
C THR A 11 21.80 9.10 6.01
N ILE A 12 20.79 9.96 5.77
CA ILE A 12 19.48 9.54 5.30
C ILE A 12 19.72 8.62 4.11
N THR A 13 19.42 7.35 4.29
CA THR A 13 19.50 6.37 3.22
C THR A 13 18.44 6.74 2.21
N ALA A 14 18.85 7.00 0.97
CA ALA A 14 17.97 7.12 -0.18
C ALA A 14 16.90 6.02 -0.12
N MET A 15 15.69 6.30 -0.62
CA MET A 15 14.60 5.33 -0.76
C MET A 15 15.17 3.96 -1.16
N SER A 16 14.69 2.89 -0.53
CA SER A 16 15.17 1.52 -0.79
C SER A 16 14.60 0.99 -2.11
N ILE A 17 14.99 1.62 -3.23
CA ILE A 17 14.56 1.27 -4.59
C ILE A 17 15.74 0.57 -5.29
N TYR A 18 15.50 -0.65 -5.76
CA TYR A 18 16.54 -1.50 -6.34
C TYR A 18 16.19 -1.92 -7.75
N GLU A 19 17.17 -1.80 -8.64
CA GLU A 19 17.17 -2.47 -9.93
C GLU A 19 17.36 -3.97 -9.74
N PHE A 20 16.67 -4.79 -10.51
CA PHE A 20 16.88 -6.24 -10.57
C PHE A 20 17.00 -6.66 -12.04
N GLU A 21 18.10 -7.29 -12.42
CA GLU A 21 18.40 -7.75 -13.80
C GLU A 21 18.21 -6.66 -14.88
N GLY A 22 18.61 -5.42 -14.57
CA GLY A 22 18.50 -4.28 -15.48
C GLY A 22 17.10 -3.62 -15.49
N ILE A 23 16.12 -4.15 -14.75
CA ILE A 23 14.77 -3.59 -14.64
C ILE A 23 14.67 -2.71 -13.40
N LYS A 24 14.29 -1.46 -13.59
CA LYS A 24 14.15 -0.45 -12.52
C LYS A 24 12.69 -0.18 -12.23
N PRO A 25 12.31 -0.01 -10.96
CA PRO A 25 11.00 0.50 -10.61
C PRO A 25 10.70 1.83 -11.30
N VAL A 26 9.45 1.99 -11.74
CA VAL A 26 8.91 3.22 -12.32
C VAL A 26 7.94 3.83 -11.30
N VAL A 27 8.19 5.06 -10.89
CA VAL A 27 7.35 5.77 -9.92
C VAL A 27 6.94 7.10 -10.52
N ASP A 28 5.64 7.37 -10.57
CA ASP A 28 5.13 8.67 -11.00
C ASP A 28 5.58 9.76 -10.00
N PRO A 29 6.03 10.93 -10.47
CA PRO A 29 6.55 11.98 -9.59
C PRO A 29 5.50 12.56 -8.62
N THR A 30 4.21 12.31 -8.82
CA THR A 30 3.14 12.72 -7.89
C THR A 30 2.83 11.66 -6.83
N ALA A 31 3.43 10.46 -6.92
CA ALA A 31 3.28 9.45 -5.90
C ALA A 31 4.15 9.75 -4.68
N PHE A 32 3.68 9.37 -3.51
CA PHE A 32 4.48 9.36 -2.28
C PHE A 32 4.97 7.95 -1.99
N ILE A 33 6.28 7.79 -1.85
CA ILE A 33 6.91 6.55 -1.38
C ILE A 33 7.63 6.86 -0.08
N HIS A 34 7.19 6.24 1.02
CA HIS A 34 7.88 6.44 2.29
C HIS A 34 9.34 5.94 2.21
N PRO A 35 10.33 6.65 2.77
CA PRO A 35 11.75 6.27 2.67
C PRO A 35 12.10 4.86 3.15
N THR A 36 11.30 4.26 4.04
CA THR A 36 11.47 2.88 4.53
C THR A 36 10.74 1.84 3.69
N ALA A 37 9.96 2.25 2.69
CA ALA A 37 9.36 1.29 1.75
C ALA A 37 10.42 0.73 0.80
N VAL A 38 10.24 -0.51 0.37
CA VAL A 38 11.19 -1.21 -0.52
C VAL A 38 10.52 -1.56 -1.84
N LEU A 39 11.10 -1.09 -2.96
CA LEU A 39 10.67 -1.42 -4.32
C LEU A 39 11.81 -2.10 -5.07
N ILE A 40 11.57 -3.27 -5.65
CA ILE A 40 12.60 -4.07 -6.34
C ILE A 40 12.10 -4.50 -7.73
N GLY A 41 12.87 -4.25 -8.77
CA GLY A 41 12.64 -4.79 -10.12
C GLY A 41 11.44 -4.21 -10.85
N ASP A 42 10.62 -5.06 -11.46
CA ASP A 42 9.48 -4.66 -12.32
C ASP A 42 8.28 -4.19 -11.51
N VAL A 43 8.38 -2.98 -10.97
CA VAL A 43 7.36 -2.31 -10.17
C VAL A 43 6.95 -1.01 -10.86
N ILE A 44 5.65 -0.80 -11.01
CA ILE A 44 5.08 0.43 -11.59
C ILE A 44 4.12 1.05 -10.58
N VAL A 45 4.43 2.26 -10.12
CA VAL A 45 3.58 3.05 -9.22
C VAL A 45 3.02 4.24 -9.97
N GLY A 46 1.70 4.27 -10.11
CA GLY A 46 0.97 5.32 -10.84
C GLY A 46 0.84 6.63 -10.08
N PRO A 47 0.23 7.65 -10.75
CA PRO A 47 0.05 8.98 -10.16
C PRO A 47 -0.77 8.98 -8.87
N GLN A 48 -0.44 9.91 -7.96
CA GLN A 48 -1.17 10.14 -6.70
C GLN A 48 -1.30 8.90 -5.81
N CYS A 49 -0.40 7.92 -5.97
CA CYS A 49 -0.34 6.75 -5.10
C CYS A 49 0.34 7.10 -3.77
N PHE A 50 -0.05 6.38 -2.73
CA PHE A 50 0.60 6.42 -1.42
C PHE A 50 1.19 5.04 -1.11
N VAL A 51 2.49 4.97 -0.84
CA VAL A 51 3.17 3.76 -0.36
C VAL A 51 3.72 4.03 1.03
N GLY A 52 3.15 3.38 2.02
CA GLY A 52 3.40 3.61 3.44
C GLY A 52 4.71 3.03 3.97
N PRO A 53 5.06 3.33 5.24
CA PRO A 53 6.24 2.83 5.90
C PRO A 53 6.36 1.31 5.86
N CYS A 54 7.56 0.80 5.57
CA CYS A 54 7.88 -0.62 5.55
C CYS A 54 7.04 -1.48 4.57
N ALA A 55 6.31 -0.86 3.64
CA ALA A 55 5.66 -1.59 2.57
C ALA A 55 6.71 -2.13 1.59
N VAL A 56 6.50 -3.35 1.08
CA VAL A 56 7.42 -4.02 0.15
C VAL A 56 6.70 -4.39 -1.13
N MET A 57 7.26 -3.98 -2.27
CA MET A 57 6.85 -4.41 -3.61
C MET A 57 8.06 -5.06 -4.28
N ARG A 58 8.04 -6.39 -4.43
CA ARG A 58 9.17 -7.14 -4.98
C ARG A 58 8.79 -7.77 -6.33
N GLY A 59 9.13 -7.08 -7.42
CA GLY A 59 8.88 -7.46 -8.82
C GLY A 59 10.07 -8.16 -9.45
N ASP A 60 10.57 -9.24 -8.84
CA ASP A 60 11.67 -10.06 -9.31
C ASP A 60 11.23 -11.38 -9.97
N ILE A 61 9.93 -11.66 -10.01
CA ILE A 61 9.34 -12.84 -10.65
C ILE A 61 8.26 -12.43 -11.65
N GLY A 62 7.42 -11.44 -11.33
CA GLY A 62 6.36 -10.90 -12.17
C GLY A 62 6.19 -9.40 -11.93
N ARG A 63 5.49 -8.74 -12.84
CA ARG A 63 5.24 -7.29 -12.75
C ARG A 63 4.26 -6.95 -11.66
N LEU A 64 4.53 -5.86 -10.92
CA LEU A 64 3.65 -5.33 -9.90
C LEU A 64 3.18 -3.93 -10.31
N ILE A 65 1.87 -3.71 -10.32
CA ILE A 65 1.28 -2.43 -10.71
C ILE A 65 0.41 -1.89 -9.58
N LEU A 66 0.70 -0.67 -9.17
CA LEU A 66 -0.15 0.13 -8.30
C LEU A 66 -0.76 1.27 -9.13
N GLY A 67 -2.04 1.14 -9.48
CA GLY A 67 -2.78 2.05 -10.35
C GLY A 67 -3.02 3.42 -9.71
N ARG A 68 -3.35 4.42 -10.54
CA ARG A 68 -3.61 5.80 -10.13
C ARG A 68 -4.42 5.90 -8.84
N GLY A 69 -4.00 6.76 -7.92
CA GLY A 69 -4.73 7.12 -6.70
C GLY A 69 -4.89 5.99 -5.70
N SER A 70 -4.22 4.85 -5.92
CA SER A 70 -4.25 3.72 -4.99
C SER A 70 -3.33 3.95 -3.80
N ASN A 71 -3.60 3.24 -2.70
CA ASN A 71 -2.70 3.24 -1.56
C ASN A 71 -2.30 1.83 -1.16
N LEU A 72 -1.04 1.69 -0.80
CA LEU A 72 -0.44 0.52 -0.18
C LEU A 72 0.05 0.93 1.19
N GLN A 73 -0.68 0.56 2.22
CA GLN A 73 -0.43 1.06 3.57
C GLN A 73 0.76 0.36 4.24
N ASP A 74 1.04 0.76 5.46
CA ASP A 74 2.23 0.33 6.20
C ASP A 74 2.35 -1.20 6.25
N THR A 75 3.56 -1.71 6.12
CA THR A 75 3.91 -3.13 6.23
C THR A 75 3.23 -4.08 5.24
N CYS A 76 2.55 -3.56 4.22
CA CYS A 76 2.01 -4.40 3.15
C CYS A 76 3.11 -5.11 2.37
N VAL A 77 2.81 -6.32 1.89
CA VAL A 77 3.71 -7.09 1.02
C VAL A 77 3.00 -7.38 -0.31
N VAL A 78 3.65 -7.01 -1.41
CA VAL A 78 3.19 -7.32 -2.77
C VAL A 78 4.27 -8.09 -3.50
N HIS A 79 3.89 -9.26 -3.98
CA HIS A 79 4.74 -10.14 -4.77
C HIS A 79 3.91 -10.83 -5.86
N SER A 80 4.53 -11.65 -6.69
CA SER A 80 3.84 -12.34 -7.76
C SER A 80 4.30 -13.80 -7.87
N TYR A 81 3.57 -14.60 -8.63
CA TYR A 81 3.91 -15.97 -9.02
C TYR A 81 4.55 -15.95 -10.43
N PRO A 82 5.44 -16.89 -10.79
CA PRO A 82 6.04 -16.93 -12.13
C PRO A 82 5.01 -16.98 -13.25
N GLY A 83 5.07 -15.99 -14.15
CA GLY A 83 4.15 -15.84 -15.28
C GLY A 83 2.88 -15.02 -15.01
N ASP A 84 2.65 -14.61 -13.77
CA ASP A 84 1.51 -13.77 -13.38
C ASP A 84 1.96 -12.40 -12.86
N ASP A 85 1.10 -11.40 -13.05
CA ASP A 85 1.29 -10.05 -12.49
C ASP A 85 0.43 -9.88 -11.24
N THR A 86 0.84 -8.98 -10.35
CA THR A 86 -0.03 -8.48 -9.28
C THR A 86 -0.43 -7.06 -9.61
N ILE A 87 -1.74 -6.84 -9.77
CA ILE A 87 -2.28 -5.57 -10.24
C ILE A 87 -3.28 -5.03 -9.21
N VAL A 88 -3.01 -3.82 -8.76
CA VAL A 88 -3.99 -2.98 -8.06
C VAL A 88 -4.44 -1.91 -9.03
N GLU A 89 -5.69 -1.98 -9.49
CA GLU A 89 -6.27 -1.00 -10.40
C GLU A 89 -6.55 0.34 -9.70
N GLU A 90 -7.00 1.33 -10.48
CA GLU A 90 -7.25 2.70 -10.01
C GLU A 90 -8.07 2.75 -8.71
N ASN A 91 -7.64 3.60 -7.79
CA ASN A 91 -8.26 3.81 -6.48
C ASN A 91 -8.33 2.54 -5.59
N GLY A 92 -7.52 1.53 -5.85
CA GLY A 92 -7.38 0.39 -4.95
C GLY A 92 -6.90 0.82 -3.56
N HIS A 93 -7.46 0.22 -2.50
CA HIS A 93 -7.18 0.60 -1.12
C HIS A 93 -6.69 -0.61 -0.34
N ILE A 94 -5.38 -0.66 -0.09
CA ILE A 94 -4.74 -1.84 0.52
C ILE A 94 -4.35 -1.52 1.96
N GLY A 95 -5.11 -2.06 2.88
CA GLY A 95 -4.98 -1.82 4.32
C GLY A 95 -3.70 -2.39 4.92
N HIS A 96 -3.25 -1.79 6.02
CA HIS A 96 -2.01 -2.12 6.73
C HIS A 96 -1.78 -3.62 6.88
N GLY A 97 -0.59 -4.10 6.59
CA GLY A 97 -0.18 -5.48 6.76
C GLY A 97 -0.78 -6.48 5.77
N ALA A 98 -1.56 -6.05 4.79
CA ALA A 98 -2.12 -6.96 3.79
C ALA A 98 -1.03 -7.58 2.90
N VAL A 99 -1.27 -8.82 2.46
CA VAL A 99 -0.40 -9.56 1.54
C VAL A 99 -1.14 -9.80 0.24
N LEU A 100 -0.56 -9.33 -0.86
CA LEU A 100 -1.05 -9.54 -2.22
C LEU A 100 -0.04 -10.41 -2.99
N HIS A 101 -0.50 -11.51 -3.56
CA HIS A 101 0.36 -12.42 -4.30
C HIS A 101 -0.34 -12.91 -5.58
N GLY A 102 0.21 -12.57 -6.76
CA GLY A 102 -0.29 -13.03 -8.06
C GLY A 102 -1.77 -12.73 -8.31
N CYS A 103 -2.31 -11.61 -7.85
CA CYS A 103 -3.75 -11.33 -7.83
C CYS A 103 -4.10 -10.01 -8.51
N ILE A 104 -5.38 -9.83 -8.80
CA ILE A 104 -5.92 -8.60 -9.38
C ILE A 104 -6.93 -7.97 -8.43
N ILE A 105 -6.65 -6.77 -8.00
CA ILE A 105 -7.56 -5.92 -7.22
C ILE A 105 -8.17 -4.90 -8.19
N LYS A 106 -9.45 -5.08 -8.52
CA LYS A 106 -10.16 -4.24 -9.47
C LYS A 106 -10.39 -2.82 -8.93
N LYS A 107 -10.76 -1.93 -9.85
CA LYS A 107 -11.00 -0.52 -9.58
C LYS A 107 -11.81 -0.31 -8.29
N ASN A 108 -11.35 0.62 -7.47
CA ASN A 108 -12.02 1.05 -6.23
C ASN A 108 -12.29 -0.09 -5.22
N ALA A 109 -11.64 -1.25 -5.32
CA ALA A 109 -11.76 -2.30 -4.31
C ALA A 109 -10.94 -1.97 -3.05
N LEU A 110 -11.33 -2.59 -1.94
CA LEU A 110 -10.65 -2.47 -0.65
C LEU A 110 -10.18 -3.86 -0.18
N VAL A 111 -8.92 -3.95 0.19
CA VAL A 111 -8.36 -5.08 0.93
C VAL A 111 -8.10 -4.63 2.36
N GLY A 112 -8.77 -5.26 3.30
CA GLY A 112 -8.70 -4.91 4.72
C GLY A 112 -7.35 -5.25 5.36
N MET A 113 -7.10 -4.68 6.53
CA MET A 113 -5.86 -4.87 7.29
C MET A 113 -5.56 -6.36 7.55
N ASN A 114 -4.31 -6.77 7.34
CA ASN A 114 -3.82 -8.14 7.51
C ASN A 114 -4.59 -9.20 6.69
N ALA A 115 -5.32 -8.82 5.67
CA ALA A 115 -5.92 -9.78 4.74
C ALA A 115 -4.86 -10.35 3.80
N VAL A 116 -5.06 -11.58 3.35
CA VAL A 116 -4.20 -12.27 2.38
C VAL A 116 -5.01 -12.57 1.12
N VAL A 117 -4.51 -12.12 -0.03
CA VAL A 117 -5.11 -12.41 -1.35
C VAL A 117 -4.11 -13.20 -2.18
N MET A 118 -4.47 -14.45 -2.52
CA MET A 118 -3.59 -15.41 -3.16
C MET A 118 -3.68 -15.39 -4.69
N ASP A 119 -2.80 -16.17 -5.32
CA ASP A 119 -2.59 -16.24 -6.76
C ASP A 119 -3.87 -16.43 -7.57
N ASN A 120 -3.94 -15.73 -8.69
CA ASN A 120 -5.09 -15.79 -9.63
C ASN A 120 -6.45 -15.40 -9.00
N ALA A 121 -6.44 -14.89 -7.77
CA ALA A 121 -7.66 -14.32 -7.21
C ALA A 121 -7.94 -12.95 -7.85
N VAL A 122 -9.22 -12.68 -8.08
CA VAL A 122 -9.69 -11.38 -8.59
C VAL A 122 -10.70 -10.80 -7.59
N ILE A 123 -10.39 -9.61 -7.07
CA ILE A 123 -11.34 -8.86 -6.24
C ILE A 123 -12.10 -7.91 -7.15
N GLY A 124 -13.41 -8.10 -7.26
CA GLY A 124 -14.28 -7.31 -8.14
C GLY A 124 -14.31 -5.83 -7.79
N GLU A 125 -14.72 -5.02 -8.77
CA GLU A 125 -14.82 -3.56 -8.61
C GLU A 125 -15.70 -3.19 -7.40
N ASN A 126 -15.29 -2.19 -6.63
CA ASN A 126 -15.92 -1.70 -5.40
C ASN A 126 -16.02 -2.74 -4.26
N SER A 127 -15.54 -3.98 -4.43
CA SER A 127 -15.71 -5.00 -3.39
C SER A 127 -14.72 -4.83 -2.24
N PHE A 128 -15.13 -5.28 -1.06
CA PHE A 128 -14.32 -5.20 0.15
C PHE A 128 -13.94 -6.61 0.61
N VAL A 129 -12.63 -6.79 0.81
CA VAL A 129 -12.08 -7.92 1.56
C VAL A 129 -11.97 -7.46 3.02
N ALA A 130 -12.67 -8.10 3.93
CA ALA A 130 -12.62 -7.73 5.35
C ALA A 130 -11.21 -7.94 5.94
N ALA A 131 -10.91 -7.22 7.02
CA ALA A 131 -9.66 -7.42 7.75
C ALA A 131 -9.49 -8.88 8.18
N MET A 132 -8.25 -9.39 8.16
CA MET A 132 -7.89 -10.78 8.51
C MET A 132 -8.49 -11.85 7.60
N ALA A 133 -9.11 -11.51 6.48
CA ALA A 133 -9.67 -12.49 5.56
C ALA A 133 -8.58 -13.19 4.74
N PHE A 134 -8.80 -14.47 4.44
CA PHE A 134 -7.97 -15.25 3.52
C PHE A 134 -8.72 -15.54 2.23
N VAL A 135 -8.37 -14.83 1.16
CA VAL A 135 -8.89 -15.08 -0.19
C VAL A 135 -8.02 -16.11 -0.87
N LYS A 136 -8.57 -17.32 -1.06
CA LYS A 136 -7.83 -18.44 -1.65
C LYS A 136 -7.50 -18.21 -3.11
N ALA A 137 -6.47 -18.91 -3.59
CA ALA A 137 -6.06 -18.87 -4.99
C ALA A 137 -7.21 -19.15 -5.96
N GLY A 138 -7.25 -18.41 -7.07
CA GLY A 138 -8.26 -18.54 -8.12
C GLY A 138 -9.66 -18.02 -7.75
N MET A 139 -9.89 -17.52 -6.55
CA MET A 139 -11.21 -17.03 -6.16
C MET A 139 -11.60 -15.80 -6.96
N GLN A 140 -12.77 -15.85 -7.59
CA GLN A 140 -13.38 -14.72 -8.31
C GLN A 140 -14.42 -14.07 -7.40
N VAL A 141 -14.07 -12.94 -6.79
CA VAL A 141 -14.96 -12.15 -5.96
C VAL A 141 -15.79 -11.23 -6.86
N PRO A 142 -17.13 -11.31 -6.84
CA PRO A 142 -17.98 -10.41 -7.62
C PRO A 142 -17.76 -8.94 -7.25
N SER A 143 -18.23 -8.02 -8.10
CA SER A 143 -18.25 -6.59 -7.79
C SER A 143 -19.31 -6.25 -6.74
N ASN A 144 -19.08 -5.17 -5.98
CA ASN A 144 -20.01 -4.60 -5.01
C ASN A 144 -20.39 -5.54 -3.85
N VAL A 145 -19.49 -6.41 -3.41
CA VAL A 145 -19.73 -7.33 -2.28
C VAL A 145 -18.69 -7.17 -1.17
N VAL A 146 -19.02 -7.66 0.01
CA VAL A 146 -18.06 -7.89 1.10
C VAL A 146 -17.76 -9.37 1.19
N VAL A 147 -16.45 -9.70 1.20
CA VAL A 147 -15.99 -11.06 1.53
C VAL A 147 -15.25 -11.04 2.87
N ALA A 148 -15.45 -12.08 3.69
CA ALA A 148 -14.82 -12.20 5.01
C ALA A 148 -14.58 -13.66 5.38
N GLY A 149 -13.65 -13.87 6.32
CA GLY A 149 -13.35 -15.18 6.91
C GLY A 149 -12.11 -15.84 6.33
N CYS A 150 -11.79 -17.02 6.87
CA CYS A 150 -10.66 -17.85 6.46
C CYS A 150 -11.16 -19.32 6.29
N PRO A 151 -11.41 -19.78 5.05
CA PRO A 151 -11.35 -19.03 3.78
C PRO A 151 -12.47 -18.00 3.65
N ALA A 152 -12.22 -16.95 2.87
CA ALA A 152 -13.17 -15.88 2.63
C ALA A 152 -14.41 -16.36 1.87
N LYS A 153 -15.59 -15.82 2.24
CA LYS A 153 -16.86 -16.04 1.55
C LYS A 153 -17.58 -14.71 1.40
N VAL A 154 -18.43 -14.58 0.38
CA VAL A 154 -19.33 -13.44 0.26
C VAL A 154 -20.29 -13.43 1.44
N ILE A 155 -20.36 -12.32 2.16
CA ILE A 155 -21.20 -12.15 3.35
C ILE A 155 -22.37 -11.18 3.13
N LYS A 156 -22.21 -10.22 2.22
CA LYS A 156 -23.28 -9.28 1.83
C LYS A 156 -22.95 -8.51 0.57
N GLU A 157 -23.94 -7.88 -0.01
CA GLU A 157 -23.78 -6.82 -1.00
C GLU A 157 -23.48 -5.47 -0.32
N LEU A 158 -22.79 -4.59 -1.04
CA LEU A 158 -22.48 -3.24 -0.59
C LEU A 158 -23.56 -2.26 -1.02
N SER A 159 -23.93 -1.36 -0.13
CA SER A 159 -24.73 -0.20 -0.45
C SER A 159 -23.88 0.89 -1.14
N GLU A 160 -24.52 1.78 -1.88
CA GLU A 160 -23.87 2.96 -2.47
C GLU A 160 -23.18 3.83 -1.40
N GLN A 161 -23.80 3.93 -0.21
CA GLN A 161 -23.21 4.69 0.90
C GLN A 161 -21.89 4.10 1.40
N GLU A 162 -21.76 2.77 1.46
CA GLU A 162 -20.52 2.09 1.85
C GLU A 162 -19.44 2.26 0.79
N ILE A 163 -19.80 2.19 -0.49
CA ILE A 163 -18.89 2.44 -1.60
C ILE A 163 -18.39 3.89 -1.57
N MET A 164 -19.29 4.85 -1.33
CA MET A 164 -18.93 6.26 -1.19
C MET A 164 -18.03 6.51 0.03
N TRP A 165 -18.33 5.89 1.18
CA TRP A 165 -17.50 5.96 2.38
C TRP A 165 -16.07 5.48 2.10
N LYS A 166 -15.90 4.34 1.42
CA LYS A 166 -14.60 3.84 1.01
C LYS A 166 -13.88 4.83 0.07
N GLY A 167 -14.59 5.41 -0.90
CA GLY A 167 -14.05 6.43 -1.80
C GLY A 167 -13.49 7.64 -1.05
N ASN A 168 -14.16 8.08 0.03
CA ASN A 168 -13.66 9.14 0.91
C ASN A 168 -12.35 8.73 1.59
N GLY A 169 -12.28 7.51 2.13
CA GLY A 169 -11.05 6.97 2.72
C GLY A 169 -9.88 6.93 1.73
N THR A 170 -10.14 6.58 0.48
CA THR A 170 -9.11 6.58 -0.57
C THR A 170 -8.63 8.00 -0.88
N ARG A 171 -9.54 8.98 -0.99
CA ARG A 171 -9.17 10.40 -1.18
C ARG A 171 -8.32 10.95 -0.03
N THR A 172 -8.56 10.49 1.20
CA THR A 172 -7.71 10.84 2.34
C THR A 172 -6.25 10.44 2.08
N TYR A 173 -6.00 9.23 1.56
CA TYR A 173 -4.64 8.79 1.23
C TYR A 173 -4.02 9.54 0.05
N GLN A 174 -4.80 9.91 -0.96
CA GLN A 174 -4.33 10.78 -2.05
C GLN A 174 -3.89 12.14 -1.49
N TYR A 175 -4.70 12.73 -0.63
CA TYR A 175 -4.35 13.97 0.07
C TYR A 175 -3.12 13.80 1.00
N LEU A 176 -2.99 12.65 1.66
CA LEU A 176 -1.80 12.35 2.46
C LEU A 176 -0.55 12.23 1.59
N ALA A 177 -0.65 11.67 0.38
CA ALA A 177 0.50 11.61 -0.54
C ALA A 177 1.02 13.02 -0.85
N ASP A 178 0.15 13.96 -1.18
CA ASP A 178 0.53 15.36 -1.43
C ASP A 178 1.15 16.00 -0.18
N ARG A 179 0.50 15.86 0.98
CA ARG A 179 0.99 16.44 2.24
C ARG A 179 2.35 15.88 2.67
N HIS A 180 2.55 14.58 2.51
CA HIS A 180 3.84 13.96 2.83
C HIS A 180 4.94 14.45 1.90
N ASN A 181 4.66 14.56 0.60
CA ASN A 181 5.61 15.12 -0.37
C ASN A 181 6.00 16.56 -0.03
N GLU A 182 5.06 17.36 0.49
CA GLU A 182 5.28 18.76 0.80
C GLU A 182 5.89 19.01 2.18
N THR A 183 5.56 18.21 3.19
CA THR A 183 5.81 18.60 4.59
C THR A 183 6.56 17.58 5.43
N SER A 184 6.66 16.30 4.99
CA SER A 184 7.36 15.30 5.79
C SER A 184 8.86 15.48 5.73
N GLN A 185 9.49 15.51 6.90
CA GLN A 185 10.95 15.59 7.02
C GLN A 185 11.41 14.79 8.24
N GLU A 186 12.61 14.26 8.17
CA GLU A 186 13.25 13.65 9.33
C GLU A 186 13.54 14.71 10.39
N CYS A 187 13.31 14.38 11.65
CA CYS A 187 13.54 15.27 12.78
C CYS A 187 14.00 14.50 14.01
N GLU A 188 14.64 15.21 14.93
CA GLU A 188 14.86 14.68 16.26
C GLU A 188 13.55 14.74 17.07
N PRO A 189 13.24 13.71 17.87
CA PRO A 189 12.03 13.72 18.70
C PRO A 189 12.15 14.75 19.83
N LEU A 190 11.03 15.34 20.19
CA LEU A 190 10.94 16.14 21.42
C LEU A 190 10.92 15.19 22.63
N THR A 191 11.53 15.62 23.75
CA THR A 191 11.57 14.86 25.00
C THR A 191 10.43 15.20 25.96
N GLU A 192 9.71 16.30 25.69
CA GLU A 192 8.61 16.79 26.51
C GLU A 192 7.43 17.22 25.61
N ILE A 193 6.22 17.20 26.16
CA ILE A 193 5.01 17.67 25.46
C ILE A 193 4.94 19.20 25.55
N GLU A 194 4.85 19.86 24.41
CA GLU A 194 4.64 21.30 24.34
C GLU A 194 3.28 21.69 24.95
N ALA A 195 3.22 22.79 25.68
CA ALA A 195 2.00 23.26 26.32
C ALA A 195 0.87 23.58 25.31
N ASP A 196 1.22 24.01 24.12
CA ASP A 196 0.32 24.38 23.01
C ASP A 196 0.40 23.39 21.83
N ARG A 197 0.72 22.12 22.08
CA ARG A 197 0.92 21.11 21.04
C ARG A 197 -0.23 21.06 20.04
N LYS A 198 0.10 21.37 18.80
CA LYS A 198 -0.86 21.32 17.68
C LYS A 198 -1.29 19.87 17.39
N ARG A 199 -2.53 19.72 16.94
CA ARG A 199 -3.01 18.47 16.34
C ARG A 199 -2.91 18.53 14.82
N VAL A 200 -2.69 17.36 14.22
CA VAL A 200 -2.75 17.26 12.75
C VAL A 200 -4.17 17.63 12.30
N PRO A 201 -4.34 18.60 11.38
CA PRO A 201 -5.66 18.96 10.86
C PRO A 201 -6.24 17.79 10.05
N HIS A 202 -7.56 17.61 10.17
CA HIS A 202 -8.33 16.59 9.46
C HIS A 202 -8.95 17.16 8.20
#